data_b63756dcb9f374a2ecabd6019a6b3230
#
_entry.id   b63756dcb9f374a2ecabd6019a6b3230
#
_cell.length_a   1.000
_cell.length_b   1.000
_cell.length_c   1.000
_cell.angle_alpha   90.00
_cell.angle_beta   90.00
_cell.angle_gamma   90.00
#
_symmetry.space_group_name_H-M   'P 1'
#
loop_
_entity.id
_entity.type
_entity.pdbx_description
1 polymer ?
#
loop_
_entity_poly.entity_id
_entity_poly.type
_entity_poly.pdbx_seq_one_letter_code
_entity_poly.pdbx_strand_id
1 'polypeptide(L)'
;MLEKDGGHPTQLAAYGFLPASANLDKEVMRKTLRHVLDNWDWAETWGWDFPLMAMTAIRLNEPEWALEALLKNVQKNTYLPNGHNFQNEGLPLYLPGNGGLLTVVAMMCAGWDGCEEENPGFPKNGQWDVKWESLKPVF
;
A
#
# COMPACT_ATOMS: atom_id res chain seq x y z
N MET A 1 15.01 -3.89 26.02
CA MET A 1 15.18 -3.09 24.81
C MET A 1 14.32 -3.78 23.77
N LEU A 2 13.15 -3.21 23.45
CA LEU A 2 12.30 -3.77 22.40
C LEU A 2 13.08 -3.62 21.09
N GLU A 3 13.29 -4.71 20.35
CA GLU A 3 13.80 -4.62 18.98
C GLU A 3 12.89 -3.69 18.21
N LYS A 4 13.48 -2.73 17.50
CA LYS A 4 12.70 -1.89 16.59
C LYS A 4 12.12 -2.78 15.49
N ASP A 5 10.84 -2.67 15.27
CA ASP A 5 10.19 -3.27 14.11
C ASP A 5 10.77 -2.63 12.85
N GLY A 6 11.42 -3.42 12.01
CA GLY A 6 12.14 -2.94 10.84
C GLY A 6 12.18 -3.95 9.71
N GLY A 7 12.85 -3.59 8.62
CA GLY A 7 12.89 -4.38 7.39
C GLY A 7 11.57 -4.30 6.62
N HIS A 8 11.15 -5.42 6.03
CA HIS A 8 9.94 -5.49 5.22
C HIS A 8 8.74 -6.01 6.02
N PRO A 9 7.60 -5.30 6.08
CA PRO A 9 6.38 -5.78 6.74
C PRO A 9 5.65 -6.83 5.87
N THR A 10 6.36 -7.88 5.47
CA THR A 10 5.88 -8.88 4.49
C THR A 10 4.66 -9.66 4.94
N GLN A 11 4.39 -9.75 6.25
CA GLN A 11 3.19 -10.36 6.79
C GLN A 11 1.90 -9.68 6.29
N LEU A 12 1.98 -8.41 5.88
CA LEU A 12 0.84 -7.68 5.31
C LEU A 12 0.43 -8.22 3.94
N ALA A 13 1.35 -8.84 3.20
CA ALA A 13 1.07 -9.42 1.88
C ALA A 13 -0.01 -10.50 1.94
N ALA A 14 -0.10 -11.22 3.06
CA ALA A 14 -1.12 -12.26 3.25
C ALA A 14 -2.55 -11.73 3.07
N TYR A 15 -2.78 -10.46 3.39
CA TYR A 15 -4.10 -9.82 3.22
C TYR A 15 -4.11 -8.80 2.07
N GLY A 16 -3.02 -8.10 1.85
CA GLY A 16 -2.94 -7.00 0.87
C GLY A 16 -2.81 -7.46 -0.57
N PHE A 17 -2.00 -8.51 -0.81
CA PHE A 17 -1.59 -8.90 -2.16
C PHE A 17 -2.04 -10.32 -2.56
N LEU A 18 -2.16 -11.25 -1.62
CA LEU A 18 -2.60 -12.60 -1.93
C LEU A 18 -4.12 -12.69 -2.05
N PRO A 19 -4.66 -13.69 -2.79
CA PRO A 19 -6.10 -13.95 -2.82
C PRO A 19 -6.67 -14.10 -1.41
N ALA A 20 -7.95 -13.77 -1.24
CA ALA A 20 -8.62 -13.85 0.04
C ALA A 20 -8.55 -15.28 0.64
N SER A 21 -8.29 -15.36 1.94
CA SER A 21 -8.29 -16.63 2.67
C SER A 21 -9.19 -16.52 3.91
N ALA A 22 -10.06 -17.52 4.09
CA ALA A 22 -10.94 -17.60 5.25
C ALA A 22 -10.19 -17.76 6.59
N ASN A 23 -8.90 -18.13 6.54
CA ASN A 23 -8.08 -18.32 7.73
C ASN A 23 -7.42 -17.04 8.24
N LEU A 24 -7.58 -15.93 7.53
CA LEU A 24 -7.01 -14.63 7.94
C LEU A 24 -8.02 -13.83 8.74
N ASP A 25 -7.67 -13.54 9.99
CA ASP A 25 -8.46 -12.67 10.86
C ASP A 25 -8.26 -11.19 10.45
N LYS A 26 -9.34 -10.57 10.02
CA LYS A 26 -9.37 -9.19 9.55
C LYS A 26 -8.96 -8.20 10.65
N GLU A 27 -9.40 -8.42 11.89
CA GLU A 27 -9.10 -7.52 13.01
C GLU A 27 -7.64 -7.66 13.48
N VAL A 28 -7.09 -8.86 13.43
CA VAL A 28 -5.65 -9.08 13.67
C VAL A 28 -4.84 -8.33 12.61
N MET A 29 -5.21 -8.45 11.34
CA MET A 29 -4.51 -7.76 10.25
C MET A 29 -4.64 -6.24 10.35
N ARG A 30 -5.81 -5.72 10.74
CA ARG A 30 -6.03 -4.29 10.98
C ARG A 30 -5.10 -3.74 12.07
N LYS A 31 -5.01 -4.43 13.21
CA LYS A 31 -4.09 -4.07 14.30
C LYS A 31 -2.63 -4.15 13.86
N THR A 32 -2.27 -5.18 13.09
CA THR A 32 -0.92 -5.35 12.55
C THR A 32 -0.55 -4.18 11.63
N LEU A 33 -1.43 -3.84 10.68
CA LEU A 33 -1.19 -2.71 9.79
C LEU A 33 -1.05 -1.39 10.56
N ARG A 34 -1.93 -1.13 11.54
CA ARG A 34 -1.84 0.11 12.34
C ARG A 34 -0.54 0.16 13.13
N HIS A 35 -0.13 -0.97 13.73
CA HIS A 35 1.16 -1.06 14.41
C HIS A 35 2.33 -0.73 13.48
N VAL A 36 2.33 -1.28 12.26
CA VAL A 36 3.36 -0.98 11.24
C VAL A 36 3.36 0.52 10.91
N LEU A 37 2.22 1.12 10.61
CA LEU A 37 2.12 2.54 10.28
C LEU A 37 2.62 3.47 11.39
N ASP A 38 2.47 3.07 12.67
CA ASP A 38 2.81 3.88 13.83
C ASP A 38 4.26 3.69 14.30
N ASN A 39 4.83 2.49 14.13
CA ASN A 39 6.04 2.11 14.88
C ASN A 39 7.22 1.64 14.01
N TRP A 40 7.00 1.42 12.69
CA TRP A 40 8.03 0.83 11.83
C TRP A 40 9.24 1.73 11.63
N ASP A 41 10.43 1.15 11.53
CA ASP A 41 11.64 1.90 11.17
C ASP A 41 11.70 2.17 9.66
N TRP A 42 11.30 3.38 9.29
CA TRP A 42 11.19 3.78 7.88
C TRP A 42 12.54 3.86 7.15
N ALA A 43 13.66 3.91 7.87
CA ALA A 43 14.99 3.86 7.27
C ALA A 43 15.32 2.47 6.73
N GLU A 44 14.76 1.42 7.36
CA GLU A 44 14.97 0.03 6.98
C GLU A 44 13.97 -0.48 5.93
N THR A 45 12.94 0.32 5.57
CA THR A 45 11.97 -0.04 4.52
C THR A 45 12.53 0.17 3.13
N TRP A 46 11.78 -0.33 2.15
CA TRP A 46 12.03 -0.13 0.74
C TRP A 46 10.78 0.41 0.04
N GLY A 47 10.95 0.96 -1.16
CA GLY A 47 9.86 1.63 -1.87
C GLY A 47 8.62 0.78 -2.16
N TRP A 48 8.73 -0.55 -2.20
CA TRP A 48 7.59 -1.45 -2.41
C TRP A 48 6.77 -1.71 -1.13
N ASP A 49 7.29 -1.38 0.04
CA ASP A 49 6.59 -1.57 1.31
C ASP A 49 5.39 -0.63 1.45
N PHE A 50 5.49 0.59 0.92
CA PHE A 50 4.42 1.58 0.99
C PHE A 50 3.17 1.17 0.20
N PRO A 51 3.28 0.77 -1.08
CA PRO A 51 2.14 0.21 -1.79
C PRO A 51 1.62 -1.10 -1.17
N LEU A 52 2.46 -1.94 -0.58
CA LEU A 52 2.00 -3.14 0.13
C LEU A 52 1.11 -2.78 1.33
N MET A 53 1.52 -1.80 2.13
CA MET A 53 0.70 -1.29 3.24
C MET A 53 -0.63 -0.71 2.72
N ALA A 54 -0.58 0.04 1.62
CA ALA A 54 -1.77 0.62 1.03
C ALA A 54 -2.73 -0.44 0.46
N MET A 55 -2.23 -1.49 -0.20
CA MET A 55 -3.05 -2.63 -0.64
C MET A 55 -3.75 -3.31 0.54
N THR A 56 -3.02 -3.50 1.63
CA THR A 56 -3.60 -4.06 2.86
C THR A 56 -4.68 -3.15 3.43
N ALA A 57 -4.42 -1.84 3.48
CA ALA A 57 -5.35 -0.85 4.01
C ALA A 57 -6.68 -0.82 3.24
N ILE A 58 -6.64 -0.74 1.91
CA ILE A 58 -7.88 -0.69 1.10
C ILE A 58 -8.72 -1.96 1.26
N ARG A 59 -8.10 -3.12 1.34
CA ARG A 59 -8.81 -4.39 1.56
C ARG A 59 -9.36 -4.54 2.98
N LEU A 60 -8.84 -3.76 3.92
CA LEU A 60 -9.39 -3.62 5.28
C LEU A 60 -10.50 -2.55 5.37
N ASN A 61 -10.84 -1.87 4.27
CA ASN A 61 -11.74 -0.72 4.20
C ASN A 61 -11.20 0.49 5.00
N GLU A 62 -9.89 0.75 4.89
CA GLU A 62 -9.20 1.87 5.51
C GLU A 62 -8.50 2.73 4.42
N PRO A 63 -9.24 3.39 3.53
CA PRO A 63 -8.65 4.15 2.43
C PRO A 63 -7.78 5.33 2.91
N GLU A 64 -8.09 5.93 4.06
CA GLU A 64 -7.26 6.97 4.68
C GLU A 64 -5.88 6.45 5.07
N TRP A 65 -5.79 5.21 5.57
CA TRP A 65 -4.51 4.58 5.89
C TRP A 65 -3.73 4.22 4.64
N ALA A 66 -4.42 3.90 3.55
CA ALA A 66 -3.76 3.71 2.26
C ALA A 66 -3.08 4.99 1.77
N LEU A 67 -3.78 6.13 1.88
CA LEU A 67 -3.21 7.44 1.55
C LEU A 67 -2.09 7.82 2.51
N GLU A 68 -2.23 7.54 3.81
CA GLU A 68 -1.15 7.74 4.79
C GLU A 68 0.12 7.00 4.36
N ALA A 69 0.01 5.74 3.94
CA ALA A 69 1.15 4.95 3.47
C ALA A 69 1.74 5.52 2.18
N LEU A 70 0.92 5.76 1.16
CA LEU A 70 1.37 6.20 -0.16
C LEU A 70 1.97 7.61 -0.16
N LEU A 71 1.49 8.49 0.72
CA LEU A 71 1.94 9.87 0.82
C LEU A 71 2.95 10.08 1.95
N LYS A 72 3.44 9.02 2.59
CA LYS A 72 4.41 9.11 3.67
C LYS A 72 5.70 9.77 3.17
N ASN A 73 6.08 10.88 3.78
CA ASN A 73 7.24 11.68 3.39
C ASN A 73 8.53 11.11 4.00
N VAL A 74 9.07 10.10 3.36
CA VAL A 74 10.33 9.45 3.74
C VAL A 74 11.15 9.11 2.48
N GLN A 75 12.47 9.01 2.62
CA GLN A 75 13.39 8.84 1.49
C GLN A 75 12.99 7.68 0.57
N LYS A 76 12.69 6.53 1.13
CA LYS A 76 12.36 5.30 0.36
C LYS A 76 11.04 5.39 -0.41
N ASN A 77 10.18 6.35 -0.06
CA ASN A 77 8.91 6.62 -0.74
C ASN A 77 9.00 7.86 -1.65
N THR A 78 10.20 8.22 -2.10
CA THR A 78 10.40 9.36 -3.01
C THR A 78 10.28 8.92 -4.46
N TYR A 79 9.53 9.69 -5.24
CA TYR A 79 9.44 9.57 -6.69
C TYR A 79 10.04 10.81 -7.34
N LEU A 80 11.03 10.59 -8.20
CA LEU A 80 11.72 11.67 -8.92
C LEU A 80 10.81 12.26 -10.02
N PRO A 81 11.14 13.45 -10.58
CA PRO A 81 10.36 14.06 -11.67
C PRO A 81 10.20 13.18 -12.92
N ASN A 82 11.10 12.24 -13.12
CA ASN A 82 11.03 11.24 -14.21
C ASN A 82 10.18 10.02 -13.85
N GLY A 83 9.55 10.00 -12.67
CA GLY A 83 8.70 8.92 -12.18
C GLY A 83 9.43 7.76 -11.50
N HIS A 84 10.76 7.79 -11.42
CA HIS A 84 11.51 6.72 -10.79
C HIS A 84 11.34 6.72 -9.26
N ASN A 85 11.03 5.57 -8.68
CA ASN A 85 11.10 5.40 -7.23
C ASN A 85 12.56 5.36 -6.79
N PHE A 86 12.95 6.35 -5.99
CA PHE A 86 14.33 6.57 -5.54
C PHE A 86 14.57 5.92 -4.18
N GLN A 87 15.61 5.12 -4.05
CA GLN A 87 15.99 4.51 -2.77
C GLN A 87 17.18 5.21 -2.12
N ASN A 88 18.21 5.45 -2.90
CA ASN A 88 19.44 6.15 -2.53
C ASN A 88 20.24 6.44 -3.82
N GLU A 89 21.40 7.10 -3.68
CA GLU A 89 22.25 7.45 -4.83
C GLU A 89 22.75 6.23 -5.61
N GLY A 90 22.99 5.10 -4.97
CA GLY A 90 23.39 3.84 -5.60
C GLY A 90 22.23 3.09 -6.26
N LEU A 91 20.99 3.44 -5.94
CA LEU A 91 19.78 2.83 -6.48
C LEU A 91 18.72 3.91 -6.79
N PRO A 92 18.95 4.73 -7.83
CA PRO A 92 18.04 5.84 -8.17
C PRO A 92 16.76 5.40 -8.90
N LEU A 93 16.67 4.14 -9.31
CA LEU A 93 15.50 3.53 -9.94
C LEU A 93 15.22 2.18 -9.29
N TYR A 94 14.10 2.10 -8.56
CA TYR A 94 13.65 0.88 -7.90
C TYR A 94 12.30 0.43 -8.44
N LEU A 95 12.33 -0.40 -9.48
CA LEU A 95 11.14 -0.85 -10.20
C LEU A 95 10.08 -1.56 -9.35
N PRO A 96 10.43 -2.34 -8.30
CA PRO A 96 9.39 -2.91 -7.42
C PRO A 96 8.51 -1.86 -6.75
N GLY A 97 9.07 -0.70 -6.37
CA GLY A 97 8.27 0.41 -5.85
C GLY A 97 7.33 0.99 -6.91
N ASN A 98 7.82 1.19 -8.13
CA ASN A 98 7.00 1.64 -9.26
C ASN A 98 5.88 0.65 -9.59
N GLY A 99 6.19 -0.64 -9.69
CA GLY A 99 5.19 -1.68 -9.95
C GLY A 99 4.14 -1.76 -8.85
N GLY A 100 4.56 -1.70 -7.59
CA GLY A 100 3.67 -1.68 -6.44
C GLY A 100 2.71 -0.47 -6.45
N LEU A 101 3.24 0.73 -6.74
CA LEU A 101 2.42 1.94 -6.84
C LEU A 101 1.35 1.81 -7.94
N LEU A 102 1.73 1.37 -9.13
CA LEU A 102 0.78 1.18 -10.23
C LEU A 102 -0.28 0.14 -9.88
N THR A 103 0.11 -0.96 -9.24
CA THR A 103 -0.82 -2.01 -8.83
C THR A 103 -1.81 -1.51 -7.78
N VAL A 104 -1.34 -0.85 -6.72
CA VAL A 104 -2.26 -0.36 -5.69
C VAL A 104 -3.20 0.72 -6.21
N VAL A 105 -2.74 1.62 -7.08
CA VAL A 105 -3.62 2.62 -7.70
C VAL A 105 -4.68 1.96 -8.57
N ALA A 106 -4.32 0.93 -9.34
CA ALA A 106 -5.30 0.14 -10.09
C ALA A 106 -6.32 -0.52 -9.16
N MET A 107 -5.89 -1.10 -8.04
CA MET A 107 -6.80 -1.66 -7.02
C MET A 107 -7.68 -0.59 -6.37
N MET A 108 -7.14 0.58 -6.08
CA MET A 108 -7.91 1.70 -5.51
C MET A 108 -9.03 2.16 -6.45
N CYS A 109 -8.80 2.09 -7.76
CA CYS A 109 -9.78 2.45 -8.79
C CYS A 109 -10.77 1.32 -9.08
N ALA A 110 -10.26 0.17 -9.50
CA ALA A 110 -11.05 -0.93 -10.05
C ALA A 110 -11.40 -2.03 -9.05
N GLY A 111 -10.80 -1.99 -7.85
CA GLY A 111 -11.04 -2.99 -6.81
C GLY A 111 -10.29 -4.31 -7.04
N TRP A 112 -10.79 -5.36 -6.43
CA TRP A 112 -10.28 -6.72 -6.43
C TRP A 112 -11.44 -7.71 -6.44
N ASP A 113 -11.15 -8.99 -6.59
CA ASP A 113 -12.18 -10.03 -6.63
C ASP A 113 -13.06 -10.00 -5.37
N GLY A 114 -14.38 -9.95 -5.57
CA GLY A 114 -15.37 -9.81 -4.50
C GLY A 114 -15.56 -8.39 -3.95
N CYS A 115 -14.90 -7.38 -4.51
CA CYS A 115 -15.17 -5.98 -4.20
C CYS A 115 -16.26 -5.41 -5.12
N GLU A 116 -17.37 -4.99 -4.55
CA GLU A 116 -18.50 -4.40 -5.28
C GLU A 116 -18.54 -2.87 -5.22
N GLU A 117 -17.63 -2.26 -4.47
CA GLU A 117 -17.58 -0.80 -4.31
C GLU A 117 -16.94 -0.13 -5.53
N GLU A 118 -17.48 1.02 -5.91
CA GLU A 118 -16.88 1.89 -6.92
C GLU A 118 -15.73 2.70 -6.29
N ASN A 119 -14.54 2.66 -6.92
CA ASN A 119 -13.34 3.35 -6.43
C ASN A 119 -13.05 3.05 -4.94
N PRO A 120 -12.91 1.78 -4.55
CA PRO A 120 -12.91 1.35 -3.14
C PRO A 120 -11.71 1.85 -2.34
N GLY A 121 -10.64 2.24 -3.02
CA GLY A 121 -9.41 2.70 -2.37
C GLY A 121 -9.38 4.18 -2.04
N PHE A 122 -10.44 4.95 -2.38
CA PHE A 122 -10.47 6.38 -2.12
C PHE A 122 -11.51 6.74 -1.04
N PRO A 123 -11.18 7.65 -0.11
CA PRO A 123 -12.13 8.13 0.89
C PRO A 123 -13.38 8.75 0.25
N LYS A 124 -14.55 8.45 0.80
CA LYS A 124 -15.85 8.97 0.32
C LYS A 124 -16.22 10.32 0.98
N ASN A 125 -15.24 11.20 1.14
CA ASN A 125 -15.36 12.48 1.82
C ASN A 125 -15.61 13.68 0.86
N GLY A 126 -15.81 13.42 -0.41
CA GLY A 126 -16.05 14.46 -1.44
C GLY A 126 -14.79 15.20 -1.93
N GLN A 127 -13.60 14.80 -1.49
CA GLN A 127 -12.33 15.41 -1.90
C GLN A 127 -11.70 14.75 -3.13
N TRP A 128 -12.27 13.63 -3.61
CA TRP A 128 -11.73 12.84 -4.70
C TRP A 128 -12.72 12.78 -5.87
N ASP A 129 -12.25 13.16 -7.06
CA ASP A 129 -12.92 12.91 -8.35
C ASP A 129 -12.07 11.87 -9.11
N VAL A 130 -12.48 10.62 -9.04
CA VAL A 130 -11.70 9.49 -9.56
C VAL A 130 -12.24 9.07 -10.91
N LYS A 131 -11.39 9.11 -11.94
CA LYS A 131 -11.72 8.68 -13.30
C LYS A 131 -10.64 7.73 -13.81
N TRP A 132 -11.07 6.63 -14.39
CA TRP A 132 -10.18 5.65 -14.99
C TRP A 132 -10.89 4.90 -16.11
N GLU A 133 -10.12 4.24 -16.97
CA GLU A 133 -10.65 3.39 -18.03
C GLU A 133 -9.77 2.16 -18.22
N SER A 134 -10.35 1.08 -18.74
CA SER A 134 -9.65 -0.17 -19.13
C SER A 134 -8.92 -0.90 -17.99
N LEU A 135 -9.12 -0.53 -16.73
CA LEU A 135 -8.65 -1.31 -15.59
C LEU A 135 -9.61 -2.48 -15.32
N LYS A 136 -9.09 -3.51 -14.68
CA LYS A 136 -9.87 -4.66 -14.20
C LYS A 136 -9.56 -4.90 -12.73
N PRO A 137 -10.52 -5.46 -11.97
CA PRO A 137 -10.24 -5.94 -10.61
C PRO A 137 -9.03 -6.86 -10.60
N VAL A 138 -8.24 -6.77 -9.55
CA VAL A 138 -7.04 -7.59 -9.34
C VAL A 138 -7.42 -8.85 -8.56
N PHE A 139 -6.90 -10.03 -8.96
CA PHE A 139 -7.14 -11.41 -8.48
C PHE A 139 -8.45 -12.04 -8.91
#